data_d9a1804d2ec856ea70a563a514e4de52
#
_entry.id   d9a1804d2ec856ea70a563a514e4de52
#
_cell.length_a   1.000
_cell.length_b   1.000
_cell.length_c   1.000
_cell.angle_alpha   90.00
_cell.angle_beta   90.00
_cell.angle_gamma   90.00
#
_symmetry.space_group_name_H-M   'P 1'
#
loop_
_entity.id
_entity.type
_entity.pdbx_description
1 polymer ?
#
loop_
_entity_poly.entity_id
_entity_poly.type
_entity_poly.pdbx_seq_one_letter_code
_entity_poly.pdbx_strand_id
1 'polypeptide(L)'
;NGELEFYQEENVEIAEVPGEQGNNALHITAQEESGPDIVDQWGNPLNYTSGKVTTKSKIAIKYGVIETRVRVPNLDLGGWPAVWLLGTSNLTWPRSGEIDIMEMGSRQEFRDLHDEHNGGNNSDNSTVNQVVGANAIFYADEAVNSENPSGAASISWDPDDDYCRPYYNYDNLNDRFLTYRIYWDPDSIRF
;
A
#
# COMPACT_ATOMS: atom_id res chain seq x y z
N ASN A 1 -10.79 7.43 -8.65
CA ASN A 1 -9.61 6.89 -8.00
C ASN A 1 -8.62 6.23 -8.95
N GLY A 2 -8.96 5.75 -10.15
CA GLY A 2 -8.04 5.06 -11.05
C GLY A 2 -7.79 3.60 -10.68
N GLU A 3 -8.50 3.05 -9.71
CA GLU A 3 -8.55 1.61 -9.44
C GLU A 3 -9.18 0.90 -10.65
N LEU A 4 -8.58 -0.20 -11.06
CA LEU A 4 -9.00 -0.97 -12.25
C LEU A 4 -9.83 -2.19 -11.88
N GLU A 5 -9.92 -2.49 -10.59
CA GLU A 5 -10.57 -3.66 -10.04
C GLU A 5 -11.88 -3.32 -9.30
N PHE A 6 -12.74 -4.30 -9.25
CA PHE A 6 -13.91 -4.31 -8.39
C PHE A 6 -13.65 -5.19 -7.16
N TYR A 7 -13.89 -4.65 -5.98
CA TYR A 7 -13.73 -5.39 -4.72
C TYR A 7 -15.00 -6.19 -4.43
N GLN A 8 -14.84 -7.49 -4.20
CA GLN A 8 -15.94 -8.40 -3.91
C GLN A 8 -15.56 -9.43 -2.84
N GLU A 9 -16.56 -10.01 -2.19
CA GLU A 9 -16.40 -10.94 -1.07
C GLU A 9 -15.76 -12.24 -1.51
N GLU A 10 -16.05 -12.69 -2.72
CA GLU A 10 -15.56 -13.94 -3.31
C GLU A 10 -14.04 -13.97 -3.47
N ASN A 11 -13.40 -12.81 -3.50
CA ASN A 11 -11.94 -12.68 -3.58
C ASN A 11 -11.25 -12.71 -2.21
N VAL A 12 -11.99 -12.97 -1.13
CA VAL A 12 -11.46 -12.96 0.24
C VAL A 12 -11.84 -14.26 0.97
N GLU A 13 -10.85 -14.96 1.46
CA GLU A 13 -11.07 -16.17 2.25
C GLU A 13 -10.05 -16.33 3.38
N ILE A 14 -10.39 -17.19 4.36
CA ILE A 14 -9.43 -17.71 5.33
C ILE A 14 -9.09 -19.13 4.91
N ALA A 15 -7.85 -19.36 4.53
CA ALA A 15 -7.39 -20.67 4.07
C ALA A 15 -6.00 -21.01 4.63
N GLU A 16 -5.66 -22.28 4.56
CA GLU A 16 -4.35 -22.79 5.00
C GLU A 16 -3.24 -22.23 4.10
N VAL A 17 -2.16 -21.81 4.72
CA VAL A 17 -0.98 -21.32 4.00
C VAL A 17 -0.30 -22.51 3.31
N PRO A 18 -0.12 -22.47 1.99
CA PRO A 18 0.56 -23.55 1.27
C PRO A 18 1.94 -23.86 1.85
N GLY A 19 2.12 -25.13 2.28
CA GLY A 19 3.35 -25.61 2.89
C GLY A 19 3.47 -25.38 4.41
N GLU A 20 2.48 -24.76 5.05
CA GLU A 20 2.48 -24.49 6.49
C GLU A 20 1.23 -25.15 7.15
N GLN A 21 1.21 -26.46 7.27
CA GLN A 21 0.07 -27.23 7.79
C GLN A 21 -0.45 -26.69 9.13
N GLY A 22 -1.76 -26.44 9.20
CA GLY A 22 -2.42 -25.90 10.39
C GLY A 22 -2.26 -24.39 10.58
N ASN A 23 -1.54 -23.70 9.70
CA ASN A 23 -1.42 -22.25 9.71
C ASN A 23 -2.36 -21.64 8.66
N ASN A 24 -3.36 -20.89 9.12
CA ASN A 24 -4.32 -20.20 8.25
C ASN A 24 -3.96 -18.73 8.11
N ALA A 25 -4.22 -18.17 6.95
CA ALA A 25 -4.09 -16.76 6.67
C ALA A 25 -5.33 -16.19 5.97
N LEU A 26 -5.47 -14.88 6.01
CA LEU A 26 -6.37 -14.14 5.16
C LEU A 26 -5.76 -14.12 3.75
N HIS A 27 -6.47 -14.70 2.80
CA HIS A 27 -6.13 -14.64 1.38
C HIS A 27 -6.99 -13.58 0.71
N ILE A 28 -6.35 -12.71 -0.04
CA ILE A 28 -7.00 -11.73 -0.92
C ILE A 28 -6.49 -12.00 -2.32
N THR A 29 -7.39 -12.35 -3.22
CA THR A 29 -7.05 -12.73 -4.59
C THR A 29 -7.41 -11.61 -5.55
N ALA A 30 -6.43 -11.12 -6.32
CA ALA A 30 -6.69 -10.29 -7.48
C ALA A 30 -6.69 -11.17 -8.73
N GLN A 31 -7.68 -11.01 -9.59
CA GLN A 31 -7.82 -11.83 -10.82
C GLN A 31 -8.38 -11.03 -11.98
N GLU A 32 -7.99 -11.44 -13.19
CA GLU A 32 -8.58 -10.92 -14.41
C GLU A 32 -9.93 -11.58 -14.66
N GLU A 33 -10.91 -10.77 -14.99
CA GLU A 33 -12.27 -11.22 -15.29
C GLU A 33 -12.56 -11.10 -16.78
N SER A 34 -13.17 -12.13 -17.33
CA SER A 34 -13.64 -12.14 -18.71
C SER A 34 -15.15 -11.94 -18.75
N GLY A 35 -15.60 -10.73 -19.00
CA GLY A 35 -17.03 -10.47 -19.20
C GLY A 35 -17.42 -9.01 -18.99
N PRO A 36 -18.54 -8.58 -19.56
CA PRO A 36 -18.99 -7.19 -19.49
C PRO A 36 -19.77 -6.85 -18.20
N ASP A 37 -19.80 -7.76 -17.22
CA ASP A 37 -20.80 -7.70 -16.16
C ASP A 37 -20.34 -6.88 -14.94
N ILE A 38 -19.06 -6.51 -14.88
CA ILE A 38 -18.49 -5.69 -13.80
C ILE A 38 -18.20 -4.31 -14.34
N VAL A 39 -18.85 -3.32 -13.76
CA VAL A 39 -18.70 -1.90 -14.16
C VAL A 39 -18.44 -1.04 -12.94
N ASP A 40 -17.70 0.05 -13.13
CA ASP A 40 -17.54 1.08 -12.12
C ASP A 40 -18.85 1.88 -11.90
N GLN A 41 -18.82 2.82 -10.96
CA GLN A 41 -19.98 3.67 -10.64
C GLN A 41 -20.43 4.58 -11.81
N TRP A 42 -19.65 4.68 -12.87
CA TRP A 42 -19.97 5.45 -14.08
C TRP A 42 -20.37 4.57 -15.27
N GLY A 43 -20.37 3.23 -15.08
CA GLY A 43 -20.73 2.25 -16.10
C GLY A 43 -19.59 1.83 -17.02
N ASN A 44 -18.33 2.14 -16.69
CA ASN A 44 -17.19 1.65 -17.45
C ASN A 44 -16.88 0.20 -17.06
N PRO A 45 -16.58 -0.69 -18.01
CA PRO A 45 -16.18 -2.05 -17.68
C PRO A 45 -14.92 -2.10 -16.83
N LEU A 46 -14.94 -2.93 -15.77
CA LEU A 46 -13.77 -3.31 -15.00
C LEU A 46 -13.39 -4.75 -15.39
N ASN A 47 -12.12 -4.96 -15.66
CA ASN A 47 -11.62 -6.25 -16.13
C ASN A 47 -10.94 -7.05 -15.03
N TYR A 48 -10.96 -6.55 -13.81
CA TYR A 48 -10.30 -7.17 -12.66
C TYR A 48 -11.22 -7.20 -11.47
N THR A 49 -11.10 -8.23 -10.66
CA THR A 49 -11.66 -8.27 -9.30
C THR A 49 -10.58 -8.44 -8.27
N SER A 50 -10.83 -7.97 -7.05
CA SER A 50 -9.93 -8.11 -5.92
C SER A 50 -10.72 -8.11 -4.61
N GLY A 51 -10.03 -8.14 -3.48
CA GLY A 51 -10.64 -8.07 -2.17
C GLY A 51 -10.10 -6.90 -1.34
N LYS A 52 -10.96 -6.34 -0.50
CA LYS A 52 -10.62 -5.32 0.48
C LYS A 52 -11.28 -5.62 1.82
N VAL A 53 -10.48 -5.72 2.87
CA VAL A 53 -10.95 -5.98 4.22
C VAL A 53 -10.72 -4.77 5.10
N THR A 54 -11.69 -4.43 5.94
CA THR A 54 -11.60 -3.26 6.81
C THR A 54 -12.13 -3.55 8.20
N THR A 55 -11.54 -2.91 9.20
CA THR A 55 -12.04 -2.90 10.59
C THR A 55 -13.01 -1.76 10.88
N LYS A 56 -13.47 -1.06 9.86
CA LYS A 56 -14.41 0.08 9.99
C LYS A 56 -15.58 -0.27 10.89
N SER A 57 -15.88 0.58 11.86
CA SER A 57 -16.94 0.41 12.86
C SER A 57 -16.78 -0.78 13.81
N LYS A 58 -15.63 -1.45 13.79
CA LYS A 58 -15.31 -2.59 14.68
C LYS A 58 -14.14 -2.28 15.60
N ILE A 59 -13.01 -1.86 15.03
CA ILE A 59 -11.78 -1.55 15.77
C ILE A 59 -11.21 -0.25 15.26
N ALA A 60 -10.87 0.65 16.18
CA ALA A 60 -10.07 1.84 15.92
C ALA A 60 -8.86 1.82 16.86
N ILE A 61 -7.71 2.20 16.35
CA ILE A 61 -6.45 2.21 17.08
C ILE A 61 -5.91 3.64 17.07
N LYS A 62 -5.38 4.07 18.21
CA LYS A 62 -4.61 5.29 18.31
C LYS A 62 -3.43 5.01 19.22
N TYR A 63 -2.24 5.12 18.64
CA TYR A 63 -0.95 4.80 19.25
C TYR A 63 -0.75 3.31 19.54
N GLY A 64 0.50 2.92 19.64
CA GLY A 64 0.92 1.56 19.93
C GLY A 64 1.78 0.96 18.83
N VAL A 65 1.87 -0.34 18.83
CA VAL A 65 2.57 -1.12 17.80
C VAL A 65 1.52 -1.82 16.95
N ILE A 66 1.62 -1.64 15.64
CA ILE A 66 0.79 -2.38 14.68
C ILE A 66 1.75 -3.18 13.80
N GLU A 67 1.50 -4.48 13.77
CA GLU A 67 2.33 -5.43 13.05
C GLU A 67 1.45 -6.30 12.15
N THR A 68 1.93 -6.54 10.95
CA THR A 68 1.30 -7.45 10.01
C THR A 68 2.36 -8.33 9.34
N ARG A 69 2.06 -9.62 9.19
CA ARG A 69 2.89 -10.57 8.48
C ARG A 69 2.23 -10.89 7.14
N VAL A 70 2.85 -10.47 6.06
CA VAL A 70 2.27 -10.51 4.71
C VAL A 70 3.19 -11.26 3.76
N ARG A 71 2.59 -12.02 2.84
CA ARG A 71 3.23 -12.55 1.65
C ARG A 71 2.51 -11.99 0.43
N VAL A 72 3.21 -11.23 -0.38
CA VAL A 72 2.68 -10.68 -1.63
C VAL A 72 3.01 -11.61 -2.80
N PRO A 73 2.16 -11.67 -3.84
CA PRO A 73 2.47 -12.43 -5.06
C PRO A 73 3.55 -11.73 -5.90
N ASN A 74 3.95 -12.36 -7.00
CA ASN A 74 4.72 -11.68 -8.02
C ASN A 74 3.90 -10.54 -8.65
N LEU A 75 4.45 -9.34 -8.63
CA LEU A 75 3.80 -8.10 -9.09
C LEU A 75 4.18 -7.71 -10.54
N ASP A 76 4.93 -8.52 -11.25
CA ASP A 76 5.34 -8.23 -12.64
C ASP A 76 4.15 -8.08 -13.61
N LEU A 77 3.02 -8.68 -13.26
CA LEU A 77 1.76 -8.58 -14.03
C LEU A 77 0.83 -7.45 -13.57
N GLY A 78 1.30 -6.62 -12.69
CA GLY A 78 0.52 -5.60 -12.00
C GLY A 78 0.05 -6.06 -10.63
N GLY A 79 -0.56 -5.17 -9.91
CA GLY A 79 -1.04 -5.38 -8.55
C GLY A 79 -0.51 -4.30 -7.61
N TRP A 80 -1.31 -3.98 -6.59
CA TRP A 80 -0.99 -2.97 -5.58
C TRP A 80 -1.43 -3.48 -4.20
N PRO A 81 -0.73 -4.47 -3.64
CA PRO A 81 -1.01 -4.91 -2.30
C PRO A 81 -0.66 -3.82 -1.28
N ALA A 82 -1.59 -3.56 -0.36
CA ALA A 82 -1.43 -2.55 0.66
C ALA A 82 -1.96 -3.00 2.02
N VAL A 83 -1.29 -2.56 3.07
CA VAL A 83 -1.76 -2.63 4.47
C VAL A 83 -1.66 -1.22 5.04
N TRP A 84 -2.80 -0.66 5.40
CA TRP A 84 -2.90 0.75 5.71
C TRP A 84 -3.98 1.06 6.75
N LEU A 85 -3.92 2.24 7.33
CA LEU A 85 -4.85 2.79 8.29
C LEU A 85 -5.49 4.04 7.72
N LEU A 86 -6.78 4.20 7.95
CA LEU A 86 -7.51 5.42 7.59
C LEU A 86 -8.12 6.05 8.84
N GLY A 87 -8.03 7.35 8.94
CA GLY A 87 -8.61 8.10 10.06
C GLY A 87 -10.13 7.89 10.15
N THR A 88 -10.62 7.82 11.38
CA THR A 88 -12.05 7.56 11.68
C THR A 88 -12.90 8.81 11.73
N SER A 89 -12.33 9.99 11.50
CA SER A 89 -13.09 11.24 11.45
C SER A 89 -14.01 11.29 10.22
N ASN A 90 -15.06 12.12 10.29
CA ASN A 90 -15.94 12.37 9.16
C ASN A 90 -15.37 13.39 8.16
N LEU A 91 -14.09 13.72 8.28
CA LEU A 91 -13.42 14.61 7.36
C LEU A 91 -13.12 13.88 6.05
N THR A 92 -13.15 14.62 4.96
CA THR A 92 -12.73 14.09 3.66
C THR A 92 -11.21 13.90 3.65
N TRP A 93 -10.76 12.88 2.91
CA TRP A 93 -9.34 12.66 2.65
C TRP A 93 -8.72 13.92 1.97
N PRO A 94 -7.50 14.34 2.30
CA PRO A 94 -6.55 13.74 3.25
C PRO A 94 -6.70 14.25 4.70
N ARG A 95 -7.71 15.04 5.01
CA ARG A 95 -7.93 15.61 6.37
C ARG A 95 -8.26 14.54 7.42
N SER A 96 -8.78 13.39 6.99
CA SER A 96 -8.99 12.24 7.87
C SER A 96 -7.68 11.62 8.36
N GLY A 97 -6.60 11.78 7.61
CA GLY A 97 -5.30 11.12 7.83
C GLY A 97 -5.27 9.68 7.31
N GLU A 98 -4.09 9.26 6.86
CA GLU A 98 -3.80 7.91 6.37
C GLU A 98 -2.39 7.50 6.77
N ILE A 99 -2.18 6.24 7.12
CA ILE A 99 -0.85 5.68 7.40
C ILE A 99 -0.76 4.36 6.64
N ASP A 100 0.15 4.31 5.67
CA ASP A 100 0.41 3.12 4.88
C ASP A 100 1.57 2.36 5.49
N ILE A 101 1.28 1.22 6.08
CA ILE A 101 2.29 0.38 6.74
C ILE A 101 3.14 -0.33 5.70
N MET A 102 2.53 -0.69 4.59
CA MET A 102 3.16 -1.37 3.46
C MET A 102 2.36 -1.12 2.19
N GLU A 103 3.03 -0.71 1.14
CA GLU A 103 2.52 -0.67 -0.23
C GLU A 103 3.58 -1.17 -1.20
N MET A 104 3.18 -2.00 -2.15
CA MET A 104 4.06 -2.45 -3.24
C MET A 104 3.36 -2.25 -4.58
N GLY A 105 4.09 -2.36 -5.68
CA GLY A 105 3.56 -2.12 -7.01
C GLY A 105 3.94 -0.75 -7.60
N SER A 106 4.89 -0.06 -6.99
CA SER A 106 5.32 1.28 -7.41
C SER A 106 5.71 1.34 -8.89
N ARG A 107 5.33 2.44 -9.54
CA ARG A 107 5.67 2.74 -10.93
C ARG A 107 7.18 2.81 -11.15
N GLN A 108 7.62 2.63 -12.40
CA GLN A 108 9.02 2.68 -12.76
C GLN A 108 9.66 4.02 -12.39
N GLU A 109 8.98 5.13 -12.64
CA GLU A 109 9.48 6.47 -12.33
C GLU A 109 9.80 6.64 -10.84
N PHE A 110 8.99 6.05 -9.97
CA PHE A 110 9.25 6.04 -8.53
C PHE A 110 10.46 5.20 -8.16
N ARG A 111 10.64 4.06 -8.81
CA ARG A 111 11.80 3.20 -8.57
C ARG A 111 13.09 3.84 -9.07
N ASP A 112 13.03 4.49 -10.22
CA ASP A 112 14.18 5.19 -10.82
C ASP A 112 14.67 6.34 -9.91
N LEU A 113 13.75 7.11 -9.35
CA LEU A 113 14.08 8.16 -8.39
C LEU A 113 14.72 7.59 -7.12
N HIS A 114 14.19 6.49 -6.59
CA HIS A 114 14.80 5.79 -5.47
C HIS A 114 16.25 5.36 -5.78
N ASP A 115 16.49 4.86 -6.97
CA ASP A 115 17.79 4.39 -7.40
C ASP A 115 18.81 5.53 -7.54
N GLU A 116 18.40 6.70 -8.04
CA GLU A 116 19.22 7.92 -8.09
C GLU A 116 19.71 8.34 -6.71
N HIS A 117 18.84 8.32 -5.69
CA HIS A 117 19.18 8.72 -4.32
C HIS A 117 20.08 7.74 -3.58
N ASN A 118 20.05 6.48 -3.94
CA ASN A 118 20.95 5.46 -3.38
C ASN A 118 22.34 5.41 -4.04
N GLY A 119 22.71 6.44 -4.77
CA GLY A 119 24.06 6.60 -5.33
C GLY A 119 24.23 6.03 -6.73
N GLY A 120 23.15 5.80 -7.46
CA GLY A 120 23.17 5.51 -8.90
C GLY A 120 23.77 4.15 -9.29
N ASN A 121 24.03 3.27 -8.31
CA ASN A 121 24.70 2.01 -8.60
C ASN A 121 23.74 0.87 -8.98
N ASN A 122 22.42 1.10 -8.89
CA ASN A 122 21.39 0.09 -9.17
C ASN A 122 20.23 0.66 -10.00
N SER A 123 20.40 1.86 -10.54
CA SER A 123 19.33 2.68 -11.11
C SER A 123 18.51 2.00 -12.19
N ASP A 124 19.07 1.12 -12.95
CA ASP A 124 18.39 0.62 -14.15
C ASP A 124 17.72 -0.75 -13.93
N ASN A 125 17.71 -1.31 -12.71
CA ASN A 125 17.39 -2.71 -12.51
C ASN A 125 16.49 -3.06 -11.32
N SER A 126 16.00 -2.10 -10.50
CA SER A 126 15.04 -2.47 -9.45
C SER A 126 13.73 -2.95 -10.07
N THR A 127 13.27 -4.11 -9.63
CA THR A 127 11.98 -4.63 -10.07
C THR A 127 10.88 -4.21 -9.12
N VAL A 128 9.64 -4.27 -9.57
CA VAL A 128 8.46 -3.98 -8.74
C VAL A 128 8.39 -4.87 -7.49
N ASN A 129 9.03 -6.03 -7.52
CA ASN A 129 9.09 -6.98 -6.41
C ASN A 129 10.18 -6.68 -5.37
N GLN A 130 11.00 -5.65 -5.58
CA GLN A 130 12.14 -5.32 -4.72
C GLN A 130 11.94 -4.06 -3.88
N VAL A 131 10.85 -3.33 -4.10
CA VAL A 131 10.61 -2.04 -3.45
C VAL A 131 9.30 -2.06 -2.69
N VAL A 132 9.34 -1.63 -1.44
CA VAL A 132 8.16 -1.39 -0.60
C VAL A 132 8.16 0.03 -0.09
N GLY A 133 7.02 0.69 -0.20
CA GLY A 133 6.76 2.02 0.35
C GLY A 133 5.99 1.96 1.67
N ALA A 134 6.16 3.00 2.47
CA ALA A 134 5.36 3.29 3.64
C ALA A 134 5.11 4.80 3.69
N ASN A 135 3.92 5.21 4.14
CA ASN A 135 3.47 6.60 4.04
C ASN A 135 2.80 7.09 5.32
N ALA A 136 2.87 8.40 5.57
CA ALA A 136 1.95 9.11 6.44
C ALA A 136 1.37 10.29 5.67
N ILE A 137 0.10 10.22 5.31
CA ILE A 137 -0.60 11.22 4.51
C ILE A 137 -1.55 11.99 5.41
N PHE A 138 -1.45 13.31 5.40
CA PHE A 138 -2.23 14.18 6.25
C PHE A 138 -2.51 15.53 5.56
N TYR A 139 -3.43 16.28 6.12
CA TYR A 139 -3.67 17.65 5.69
C TYR A 139 -2.80 18.62 6.50
N ALA A 140 -2.09 19.49 5.80
CA ALA A 140 -1.36 20.60 6.39
C ALA A 140 -1.69 21.88 5.64
N ASP A 141 -2.04 22.94 6.36
CA ASP A 141 -2.41 24.22 5.73
C ASP A 141 -1.22 24.83 4.95
N GLU A 142 0.00 24.67 5.45
CA GLU A 142 1.24 25.09 4.80
C GLU A 142 1.53 24.35 3.50
N ALA A 143 0.95 23.15 3.32
CA ALA A 143 1.08 22.40 2.07
C ALA A 143 0.14 22.90 0.96
N VAL A 144 -0.81 23.79 1.28
CA VAL A 144 -1.72 24.36 0.28
C VAL A 144 -0.98 25.37 -0.58
N ASN A 145 -0.81 25.07 -1.85
CA ASN A 145 -0.16 25.94 -2.83
C ASN A 145 -0.72 25.67 -4.25
N SER A 146 -0.16 26.29 -5.27
CA SER A 146 -0.60 26.13 -6.65
C SER A 146 -0.41 24.71 -7.20
N GLU A 147 0.57 23.98 -6.69
CA GLU A 147 0.89 22.59 -7.09
C GLU A 147 0.12 21.57 -6.26
N ASN A 148 -0.23 21.92 -5.02
CA ASN A 148 -0.97 21.07 -4.10
C ASN A 148 -2.19 21.81 -3.51
N PRO A 149 -3.25 22.04 -4.30
CA PRO A 149 -4.43 22.77 -3.83
C PRO A 149 -5.27 22.03 -2.78
N SER A 150 -5.06 20.73 -2.61
CA SER A 150 -5.73 19.93 -1.59
C SER A 150 -5.12 20.07 -0.19
N GLY A 151 -3.90 20.58 -0.08
CA GLY A 151 -3.16 20.65 1.17
C GLY A 151 -2.73 19.28 1.70
N ALA A 152 -2.69 18.26 0.86
CA ALA A 152 -2.16 16.97 1.24
C ALA A 152 -0.65 17.05 1.41
N ALA A 153 -0.15 16.51 2.50
CA ALA A 153 1.28 16.30 2.73
C ALA A 153 1.52 14.82 2.98
N SER A 154 2.60 14.31 2.41
CA SER A 154 3.04 12.94 2.64
C SER A 154 4.50 12.98 3.09
N ILE A 155 4.81 12.25 4.14
CA ILE A 155 6.18 12.14 4.67
C ILE A 155 6.87 10.88 4.11
N SER A 156 6.18 10.09 3.30
CA SER A 156 6.69 8.81 2.88
C SER A 156 7.89 8.90 1.98
N TRP A 157 8.02 9.98 1.29
CA TRP A 157 9.00 10.02 0.23
C TRP A 157 9.39 11.44 -0.12
N ASP A 158 10.35 11.92 0.64
CA ASP A 158 11.13 13.08 0.21
C ASP A 158 12.50 12.56 -0.22
N PRO A 159 12.84 12.70 -1.50
CA PRO A 159 14.14 12.25 -1.99
C PRO A 159 15.30 12.97 -1.30
N ASP A 160 15.08 14.14 -0.77
CA ASP A 160 16.09 14.92 -0.06
C ASP A 160 16.15 14.59 1.44
N ASP A 161 15.21 13.77 1.97
CA ASP A 161 15.18 13.40 3.37
C ASP A 161 15.68 11.95 3.58
N ASP A 162 16.81 11.83 4.27
CA ASP A 162 17.42 10.53 4.61
C ASP A 162 16.53 9.62 5.48
N TYR A 163 15.44 10.15 6.04
CA TYR A 163 14.54 9.40 6.93
C TYR A 163 13.33 8.77 6.24
N CYS A 164 13.04 9.16 5.01
CA CYS A 164 11.81 8.77 4.30
C CYS A 164 12.09 7.99 3.01
N ARG A 165 12.99 7.03 3.06
CA ARG A 165 13.32 6.23 1.88
C ARG A 165 12.45 4.98 1.79
N PRO A 166 11.91 4.65 0.60
CA PRO A 166 11.33 3.33 0.39
C PRO A 166 12.38 2.26 0.66
N TYR A 167 11.95 1.17 1.25
CA TYR A 167 12.83 0.03 1.50
C TYR A 167 13.09 -0.72 0.20
N TYR A 168 14.36 -0.85 -0.15
CA TYR A 168 14.83 -1.64 -1.28
C TYR A 168 15.59 -2.88 -0.78
N ASN A 169 15.38 -4.01 -1.45
CA ASN A 169 16.13 -5.23 -1.20
C ASN A 169 16.66 -5.80 -2.52
N TYR A 170 17.92 -6.26 -2.55
CA TYR A 170 18.48 -6.94 -3.70
C TYR A 170 17.75 -8.25 -4.04
N ASP A 171 17.18 -8.92 -3.03
CA ASP A 171 16.31 -10.07 -3.23
C ASP A 171 14.86 -9.61 -3.37
N ASN A 172 14.07 -10.33 -4.14
CA ASN A 172 12.65 -10.10 -4.26
C ASN A 172 11.96 -10.24 -2.89
N LEU A 173 11.03 -9.33 -2.61
CA LEU A 173 10.23 -9.30 -1.39
C LEU A 173 8.97 -10.18 -1.49
N ASN A 174 8.57 -10.54 -2.72
CA ASN A 174 7.42 -11.40 -2.98
C ASN A 174 7.69 -12.87 -2.64
N ASP A 175 6.62 -13.67 -2.63
CA ASP A 175 6.61 -15.14 -2.43
C ASP A 175 7.16 -15.62 -1.08
N ARG A 176 7.41 -14.73 -0.15
CA ARG A 176 7.81 -15.03 1.23
C ARG A 176 7.05 -14.16 2.22
N PHE A 177 6.83 -14.65 3.43
CA PHE A 177 6.25 -13.85 4.48
C PHE A 177 7.29 -12.88 5.04
N LEU A 178 6.92 -11.61 5.04
CA LEU A 178 7.65 -10.53 5.70
C LEU A 178 6.78 -9.88 6.76
N THR A 179 7.40 -9.36 7.79
CA THR A 179 6.71 -8.65 8.86
C THR A 179 6.93 -7.16 8.69
N TYR A 180 5.83 -6.44 8.54
CA TYR A 180 5.79 -4.99 8.47
C TYR A 180 5.24 -4.45 9.78
N ARG A 181 5.86 -3.39 10.31
CA ARG A 181 5.52 -2.88 11.64
C ARG A 181 5.65 -1.37 11.70
N ILE A 182 4.71 -0.74 12.39
CA ILE A 182 4.86 0.64 12.82
C ILE A 182 4.88 0.75 14.34
N TYR A 183 5.65 1.72 14.82
CA TYR A 183 5.61 2.21 16.19
C TYR A 183 5.02 3.60 16.14
N TRP A 184 3.84 3.76 16.68
CA TRP A 184 3.11 5.01 16.65
C TRP A 184 2.92 5.55 18.06
N ASP A 185 3.47 6.71 18.34
CA ASP A 185 3.31 7.45 19.58
C ASP A 185 2.78 8.87 19.29
N PRO A 186 2.52 9.72 20.33
CA PRO A 186 2.01 11.08 20.11
C PRO A 186 2.91 11.98 19.27
N ASP A 187 4.20 11.69 19.21
CA ASP A 187 5.22 12.57 18.64
C ASP A 187 5.80 12.02 17.33
N SER A 188 5.61 10.71 17.06
CA SER A 188 6.24 10.08 15.89
C SER A 188 5.53 8.83 15.40
N ILE A 189 5.75 8.54 14.11
CA ILE A 189 5.47 7.25 13.48
C ILE A 189 6.79 6.74 12.92
N ARG A 190 7.14 5.50 13.27
CA ARG A 190 8.36 4.83 12.77
C ARG A 190 7.97 3.52 12.11
N PHE A 191 8.44 3.29 10.91
CA PHE A 191 8.23 2.10 10.11
C PHE A 191 9.38 1.11 10.25
#